data_f1c99e892f6af7ce60daf738da23d39f
#
_entry.id   f1c99e892f6af7ce60daf738da23d39f
#
_cell.length_a   1.000
_cell.length_b   1.000
_cell.length_c   1.000
_cell.angle_alpha   90.00
_cell.angle_beta   90.00
_cell.angle_gamma   90.00
#
_symmetry.space_group_name_H-M   'P 1'
#
loop_
_entity.id
_entity.type
_entity.pdbx_description
1 polymer ?
#
loop_
_entity_poly.entity_id
_entity_poly.type
_entity_poly.pdbx_seq_one_letter_code
_entity_poly.pdbx_strand_id
1 'polypeptide(L)'
;MGSGEYLPVMAPIEADLIAGRPPRYVQLATAAVPDGPSVVQRWHDLGARQAQRLGVTQVVVPVVDRASADDPANVALVEGAGLVYLSGGNPTFLADTLRDTAVWRAIEAAWRAGAALAGCSAGAMALTSWVPSIRHPRGGGTVGLGVVPQLRVIPHYDAFLARMPEVATRFLLPHDDGVTLLGVDEETALVGGSTIWTVLGRQSVWRLSGPTREQWPAGAVVSLP
;
A
#
# COMPACT_ATOMS: atom_id res chain seq x y z
N MET A 1 0.30 -4.56 -1.87
CA MET A 1 -0.79 -5.55 -1.95
C MET A 1 -1.88 -5.01 -2.85
N GLY A 2 -2.45 -5.85 -3.75
CA GLY A 2 -3.52 -5.43 -4.68
C GLY A 2 -4.83 -5.16 -3.97
N SER A 3 -5.25 -6.09 -3.14
CA SER A 3 -6.37 -5.99 -2.21
C SER A 3 -6.34 -7.16 -1.22
N GLY A 4 -7.44 -7.42 -0.55
CA GLY A 4 -7.55 -8.54 0.40
C GLY A 4 -7.09 -8.16 1.79
N GLU A 5 -7.12 -6.86 2.10
CA GLU A 5 -6.80 -6.36 3.42
C GLU A 5 -7.50 -7.17 4.50
N TYR A 6 -6.69 -7.67 5.43
CA TYR A 6 -7.17 -8.38 6.61
C TYR A 6 -7.91 -9.70 6.31
N LEU A 7 -7.85 -10.22 5.08
CA LEU A 7 -8.35 -11.55 4.78
C LEU A 7 -7.42 -12.63 5.32
N PRO A 8 -7.96 -13.81 5.68
CA PRO A 8 -7.13 -14.92 6.16
C PRO A 8 -5.98 -15.33 5.22
N VAL A 9 -6.19 -15.20 3.92
CA VAL A 9 -5.18 -15.54 2.89
C VAL A 9 -3.94 -14.64 2.96
N MET A 10 -4.09 -13.40 3.44
CA MET A 10 -2.98 -12.45 3.57
C MET A 10 -2.25 -12.59 4.92
N ALA A 11 -2.85 -13.29 5.90
CA ALA A 11 -2.26 -13.42 7.22
C ALA A 11 -0.86 -14.06 7.23
N PRO A 12 -0.53 -15.12 6.46
CA PRO A 12 0.82 -15.65 6.39
C PRO A 12 1.85 -14.61 5.92
N ILE A 13 1.48 -13.80 4.92
CA ILE A 13 2.36 -12.75 4.38
C ILE A 13 2.65 -11.70 5.45
N GLU A 14 1.62 -11.25 6.17
CA GLU A 14 1.80 -10.26 7.24
C GLU A 14 2.53 -10.85 8.45
N ALA A 15 2.33 -12.14 8.75
CA ALA A 15 3.10 -12.86 9.77
C ALA A 15 4.60 -12.87 9.44
N ASP A 16 4.96 -13.16 8.20
CA ASP A 16 6.36 -13.14 7.75
C ASP A 16 6.94 -11.70 7.79
N LEU A 17 6.14 -10.71 7.41
CA LEU A 17 6.55 -9.31 7.47
C LEU A 17 6.84 -8.83 8.90
N ILE A 18 6.14 -9.33 9.91
CA ILE A 18 6.35 -8.93 11.31
C ILE A 18 7.27 -9.89 12.08
N ALA A 19 7.60 -11.05 11.51
CA ALA A 19 8.46 -12.04 12.16
C ALA A 19 9.82 -11.44 12.55
N GLY A 20 10.24 -11.68 13.80
CA GLY A 20 11.50 -11.17 14.33
C GLY A 20 11.52 -9.66 14.62
N ARG A 21 10.40 -8.97 14.49
CA ARG A 21 10.21 -7.55 14.80
C ARG A 21 9.34 -7.38 16.05
N PRO A 22 9.29 -6.16 16.64
CA PRO A 22 8.36 -5.90 17.74
C PRO A 22 6.92 -6.32 17.37
N PRO A 23 6.15 -6.95 18.29
CA PRO A 23 4.81 -7.43 18.00
C PRO A 23 3.77 -6.28 18.02
N ARG A 24 4.06 -5.19 17.28
CA ARG A 24 3.22 -3.99 17.17
C ARG A 24 2.81 -3.79 15.71
N TYR A 25 1.52 -3.96 15.47
CA TYR A 25 0.86 -3.75 14.19
C TYR A 25 0.27 -2.34 14.15
N VAL A 26 1.01 -1.40 13.59
CA VAL A 26 0.62 0.02 13.49
C VAL A 26 -0.23 0.21 12.25
N GLN A 27 -1.49 0.59 12.43
CA GLN A 27 -2.47 0.73 11.35
C GLN A 27 -2.87 2.18 11.12
N LEU A 28 -2.89 2.58 9.85
CA LEU A 28 -3.47 3.83 9.39
C LEU A 28 -4.62 3.55 8.41
N ALA A 29 -5.84 3.97 8.76
CA ALA A 29 -7.01 3.93 7.89
C ALA A 29 -7.32 5.29 7.26
N THR A 30 -6.34 6.17 7.16
CA THR A 30 -6.44 7.54 6.64
C THR A 30 -7.07 7.60 5.25
N ALA A 31 -6.76 6.64 4.38
CA ALA A 31 -7.35 6.58 3.03
C ALA A 31 -8.88 6.49 3.03
N ALA A 32 -9.48 5.96 4.09
CA ALA A 32 -10.93 5.76 4.22
C ALA A 32 -11.67 6.98 4.81
N VAL A 33 -10.97 7.99 5.28
CA VAL A 33 -11.58 9.20 5.90
C VAL A 33 -12.63 9.87 5.01
N PRO A 34 -12.40 10.04 3.69
CA PRO A 34 -13.42 10.64 2.81
C PRO A 34 -14.72 9.84 2.71
N ASP A 35 -14.71 8.56 3.07
CA ASP A 35 -15.89 7.67 3.03
C ASP A 35 -16.68 7.70 4.34
N GLY A 36 -16.18 8.42 5.35
CA GLY A 36 -16.86 8.68 6.61
C GLY A 36 -16.39 7.82 7.79
N PRO A 37 -16.76 8.26 9.03
CA PRO A 37 -16.24 7.66 10.27
C PRO A 37 -16.58 6.17 10.43
N SER A 38 -17.76 5.74 9.96
CA SER A 38 -18.18 4.32 10.05
C SER A 38 -17.29 3.42 9.19
N VAL A 39 -16.81 3.91 8.04
CA VAL A 39 -15.91 3.15 7.17
C VAL A 39 -14.52 3.07 7.82
N VAL A 40 -14.03 4.17 8.39
CA VAL A 40 -12.77 4.20 9.15
C VAL A 40 -12.83 3.20 10.32
N GLN A 41 -13.92 3.22 11.11
CA GLN A 41 -14.09 2.29 12.22
C GLN A 41 -14.10 0.83 11.76
N ARG A 42 -14.78 0.55 10.64
CA ARG A 42 -14.77 -0.79 10.05
C ARG A 42 -13.35 -1.27 9.71
N TRP A 43 -12.50 -0.38 9.18
CA TRP A 43 -11.10 -0.71 8.90
C TRP A 43 -10.32 -0.99 10.18
N HIS A 44 -10.54 -0.20 11.25
CA HIS A 44 -9.92 -0.45 12.55
C HIS A 44 -10.33 -1.81 13.13
N ASP A 45 -11.61 -2.18 13.04
CA ASP A 45 -12.13 -3.47 13.50
C ASP A 45 -11.55 -4.65 12.70
N LEU A 46 -11.37 -4.46 11.39
CA LEU A 46 -10.72 -5.46 10.54
C LEU A 46 -9.25 -5.65 10.93
N GLY A 47 -8.53 -4.55 11.15
CA GLY A 47 -7.15 -4.58 11.61
C GLY A 47 -6.99 -5.22 13.00
N ALA A 48 -7.95 -4.97 13.92
CA ALA A 48 -7.96 -5.61 15.23
C ALA A 48 -8.06 -7.15 15.12
N ARG A 49 -8.97 -7.63 14.28
CA ARG A 49 -9.11 -9.07 14.01
C ARG A 49 -7.85 -9.66 13.37
N GLN A 50 -7.20 -8.93 12.49
CA GLN A 50 -5.96 -9.36 11.88
C GLN A 50 -4.82 -9.41 12.90
N ALA A 51 -4.63 -8.37 13.69
CA ALA A 51 -3.64 -8.35 14.75
C ALA A 51 -3.83 -9.51 15.75
N GLN A 52 -5.09 -9.79 16.13
CA GLN A 52 -5.43 -10.94 16.95
C GLN A 52 -5.02 -12.27 16.29
N ARG A 53 -5.30 -12.42 14.98
CA ARG A 53 -4.92 -13.62 14.21
C ARG A 53 -3.41 -13.81 14.15
N LEU A 54 -2.66 -12.71 14.09
CA LEU A 54 -1.19 -12.71 14.06
C LEU A 54 -0.57 -12.82 15.46
N GLY A 55 -1.35 -12.73 16.54
CA GLY A 55 -0.84 -12.73 17.91
C GLY A 55 -0.05 -11.48 18.26
N VAL A 56 -0.39 -10.32 17.68
CA VAL A 56 0.31 -9.05 17.89
C VAL A 56 -0.65 -7.96 18.38
N THR A 57 -0.10 -6.85 18.87
CA THR A 57 -0.88 -5.71 19.38
C THR A 57 -1.17 -4.74 18.23
N GLN A 58 -2.45 -4.48 17.96
CA GLN A 58 -2.85 -3.38 17.06
C GLN A 58 -2.59 -2.05 17.74
N VAL A 59 -2.04 -1.11 16.99
CA VAL A 59 -1.93 0.30 17.34
C VAL A 59 -2.54 1.12 16.21
N VAL A 60 -3.66 1.77 16.49
CA VAL A 60 -4.30 2.67 15.53
C VAL A 60 -3.67 4.04 15.63
N VAL A 61 -3.20 4.59 14.51
CA VAL A 61 -2.78 5.99 14.40
C VAL A 61 -3.92 6.78 13.73
N PRO A 62 -4.68 7.60 14.49
CA PRO A 62 -5.92 8.20 14.02
C PRO A 62 -5.69 9.48 13.20
N VAL A 63 -4.95 9.36 12.10
CA VAL A 63 -4.72 10.48 11.18
C VAL A 63 -5.92 10.64 10.27
N VAL A 64 -6.62 11.77 10.40
CA VAL A 64 -7.81 12.13 9.62
C VAL A 64 -7.61 13.33 8.70
N ASP A 65 -6.57 14.13 8.95
CA ASP A 65 -6.17 15.31 8.20
C ASP A 65 -4.68 15.62 8.43
N ARG A 66 -4.18 16.69 7.81
CA ARG A 66 -2.77 17.10 7.97
C ARG A 66 -2.45 17.58 9.39
N ALA A 67 -3.40 18.19 10.09
CA ALA A 67 -3.17 18.63 11.47
C ALA A 67 -2.95 17.44 12.41
N SER A 68 -3.78 16.41 12.31
CA SER A 68 -3.60 15.16 13.04
C SER A 68 -2.36 14.37 12.59
N ALA A 69 -1.89 14.54 11.35
CA ALA A 69 -0.65 13.96 10.88
C ALA A 69 0.62 14.66 11.43
N ASP A 70 0.48 15.85 11.99
CA ASP A 70 1.56 16.57 12.66
C ASP A 70 1.40 16.58 14.20
N ASP A 71 0.36 15.92 14.74
CA ASP A 71 0.15 15.81 16.18
C ASP A 71 1.21 14.90 16.82
N PRO A 72 1.98 15.41 17.82
CA PRO A 72 2.98 14.62 18.54
C PRO A 72 2.42 13.34 19.19
N ALA A 73 1.16 13.34 19.61
CA ALA A 73 0.52 12.15 20.16
C ALA A 73 0.39 11.04 19.13
N ASN A 74 0.04 11.37 17.89
CA ASN A 74 -0.03 10.42 16.78
C ASN A 74 1.36 9.96 16.33
N VAL A 75 2.34 10.85 16.36
CA VAL A 75 3.76 10.51 16.08
C VAL A 75 4.27 9.46 17.05
N ALA A 76 3.99 9.63 18.35
CA ALA A 76 4.41 8.67 19.39
C ALA A 76 3.82 7.27 19.22
N LEU A 77 2.64 7.13 18.60
CA LEU A 77 2.02 5.83 18.34
C LEU A 77 2.80 4.98 17.33
N VAL A 78 3.64 5.57 16.48
CA VAL A 78 4.48 4.86 15.51
C VAL A 78 5.70 4.20 16.17
N GLU A 79 6.09 4.67 17.35
CA GLU A 79 7.28 4.17 18.04
C GLU A 79 7.18 2.66 18.33
N GLY A 80 8.27 1.94 18.09
CA GLY A 80 8.35 0.49 18.28
C GLY A 80 7.49 -0.33 17.30
N ALA A 81 7.09 0.23 16.18
CA ALA A 81 6.36 -0.51 15.12
C ALA A 81 7.18 -1.72 14.65
N GLY A 82 6.55 -2.89 14.57
CA GLY A 82 7.09 -4.04 13.85
C GLY A 82 6.60 -4.08 12.41
N LEU A 83 5.35 -3.70 12.20
CA LEU A 83 4.74 -3.54 10.88
C LEU A 83 3.88 -2.27 10.88
N VAL A 84 4.09 -1.40 9.91
CA VAL A 84 3.19 -0.28 9.61
C VAL A 84 2.34 -0.65 8.40
N TYR A 85 1.03 -0.50 8.52
CA TYR A 85 0.07 -0.91 7.50
C TYR A 85 -0.82 0.25 7.07
N LEU A 86 -0.75 0.61 5.79
CA LEU A 86 -1.60 1.62 5.15
C LEU A 86 -2.79 0.92 4.48
N SER A 87 -3.99 1.13 5.04
CA SER A 87 -5.25 0.53 4.54
C SER A 87 -5.70 1.14 3.22
N GLY A 88 -6.69 0.50 2.59
CA GLY A 88 -7.33 0.96 1.35
C GLY A 88 -8.28 2.15 1.54
N GLY A 89 -8.77 2.70 0.42
CA GLY A 89 -9.66 3.86 0.32
C GLY A 89 -9.26 4.83 -0.78
N ASN A 90 -9.15 6.11 -0.49
CA ASN A 90 -8.76 7.15 -1.43
C ASN A 90 -7.23 7.38 -1.42
N PRO A 91 -6.50 6.98 -2.47
CA PRO A 91 -5.04 7.06 -2.49
C PRO A 91 -4.51 8.48 -2.57
N THR A 92 -5.20 9.39 -3.26
CA THR A 92 -4.83 10.81 -3.36
C THR A 92 -4.94 11.48 -1.99
N PHE A 93 -6.06 11.26 -1.29
CA PHE A 93 -6.26 11.78 0.07
C PHE A 93 -5.19 11.27 1.04
N LEU A 94 -4.86 9.97 0.98
CA LEU A 94 -3.82 9.38 1.82
C LEU A 94 -2.46 10.05 1.59
N ALA A 95 -2.03 10.16 0.32
CA ALA A 95 -0.76 10.76 -0.03
C ALA A 95 -0.67 12.24 0.37
N ASP A 96 -1.71 13.03 0.07
CA ASP A 96 -1.75 14.46 0.40
C ASP A 96 -1.82 14.72 1.90
N THR A 97 -2.47 13.83 2.66
CA THR A 97 -2.57 13.95 4.11
C THR A 97 -1.26 13.62 4.81
N LEU A 98 -0.52 12.59 4.34
CA LEU A 98 0.69 12.12 5.03
C LEU A 98 1.98 12.79 4.54
N ARG A 99 2.07 13.16 3.26
CA ARG A 99 3.33 13.67 2.68
C ARG A 99 3.89 14.86 3.48
N ASP A 100 5.18 14.78 3.81
CA ASP A 100 5.95 15.82 4.52
C ASP A 100 5.47 16.12 5.95
N THR A 101 4.69 15.21 6.58
CA THR A 101 4.20 15.37 7.95
C THR A 101 5.08 14.67 8.98
N ALA A 102 4.86 14.98 10.26
CA ALA A 102 5.61 14.39 11.36
C ALA A 102 5.35 12.87 11.50
N VAL A 103 4.09 12.42 11.34
CA VAL A 103 3.73 11.00 11.36
C VAL A 103 4.41 10.27 10.20
N TRP A 104 4.44 10.86 8.99
CA TRP A 104 5.10 10.21 7.87
C TRP A 104 6.61 10.07 8.10
N ARG A 105 7.27 11.11 8.60
CA ARG A 105 8.70 11.03 8.96
C ARG A 105 8.98 9.97 10.02
N ALA A 106 8.09 9.81 11.01
CA ALA A 106 8.20 8.74 12.01
C ALA A 106 8.05 7.34 11.39
N ILE A 107 7.11 7.16 10.46
CA ILE A 107 6.94 5.92 9.71
C ILE A 107 8.19 5.59 8.89
N GLU A 108 8.73 6.56 8.15
CA GLU A 108 9.98 6.37 7.39
C GLU A 108 11.16 6.02 8.30
N ALA A 109 11.26 6.67 9.46
CA ALA A 109 12.32 6.38 10.43
C ALA A 109 12.17 4.95 10.99
N ALA A 110 10.97 4.53 11.35
CA ALA A 110 10.70 3.17 11.81
C ALA A 110 11.02 2.13 10.73
N TRP A 111 10.63 2.37 9.49
CA TRP A 111 10.92 1.51 8.35
C TRP A 111 12.44 1.39 8.09
N ARG A 112 13.17 2.50 8.07
CA ARG A 112 14.65 2.50 7.95
C ARG A 112 15.34 1.82 9.13
N ALA A 113 14.71 1.81 10.30
CA ALA A 113 15.19 1.08 11.49
C ALA A 113 14.84 -0.41 11.49
N GLY A 114 14.13 -0.91 10.45
CA GLY A 114 13.85 -2.33 10.27
C GLY A 114 12.41 -2.76 10.46
N ALA A 115 11.48 -1.85 10.77
CA ALA A 115 10.05 -2.17 10.71
C ALA A 115 9.62 -2.52 9.28
N ALA A 116 8.68 -3.43 9.12
CA ALA A 116 8.05 -3.66 7.83
C ALA A 116 7.08 -2.52 7.50
N LEU A 117 6.96 -2.18 6.22
CA LEU A 117 5.99 -1.22 5.71
C LEU A 117 5.14 -1.88 4.63
N ALA A 118 3.84 -1.90 4.83
CA ALA A 118 2.90 -2.48 3.88
C ALA A 118 1.81 -1.47 3.48
N GLY A 119 1.41 -1.53 2.24
CA GLY A 119 0.26 -0.78 1.72
C GLY A 119 -0.64 -1.69 0.91
N CYS A 120 -1.95 -1.55 1.08
CA CYS A 120 -2.93 -2.30 0.33
C CYS A 120 -3.84 -1.36 -0.45
N SER A 121 -4.16 -1.71 -1.71
CA SER A 121 -5.00 -0.90 -2.59
C SER A 121 -4.51 0.56 -2.64
N ALA A 122 -5.26 1.52 -2.09
CA ALA A 122 -4.87 2.91 -1.98
C ALA A 122 -3.51 3.09 -1.26
N GLY A 123 -3.24 2.31 -0.21
CA GLY A 123 -1.96 2.31 0.49
C GLY A 123 -0.79 1.90 -0.42
N ALA A 124 -0.98 0.89 -1.27
CA ALA A 124 0.04 0.48 -2.23
C ALA A 124 0.32 1.57 -3.28
N MET A 125 -0.72 2.24 -3.77
CA MET A 125 -0.57 3.36 -4.70
C MET A 125 0.17 4.54 -4.06
N ALA A 126 -0.21 4.90 -2.83
CA ALA A 126 0.39 6.02 -2.13
C ALA A 126 1.90 5.86 -1.86
N LEU A 127 2.39 4.64 -1.70
CA LEU A 127 3.83 4.36 -1.49
C LEU A 127 4.70 4.64 -2.73
N THR A 128 4.13 4.81 -3.91
CA THR A 128 4.86 5.15 -5.14
C THR A 128 5.21 6.65 -5.21
N SER A 129 5.90 7.08 -6.27
CA SER A 129 6.23 8.51 -6.46
C SER A 129 5.06 9.36 -6.96
N TRP A 130 4.05 8.73 -7.57
CA TRP A 130 2.90 9.42 -8.15
C TRP A 130 1.63 8.58 -8.05
N VAL A 131 0.53 9.24 -7.68
CA VAL A 131 -0.79 8.63 -7.48
C VAL A 131 -1.77 9.21 -8.48
N PRO A 132 -2.37 8.39 -9.37
CA PRO A 132 -3.36 8.88 -10.31
C PRO A 132 -4.64 9.33 -9.60
N SER A 133 -5.28 10.36 -10.14
CA SER A 133 -6.62 10.76 -9.69
C SER A 133 -7.65 9.77 -10.20
N ILE A 134 -8.24 8.98 -9.29
CA ILE A 134 -9.31 8.03 -9.65
C ILE A 134 -10.57 8.77 -10.10
N ARG A 135 -10.84 9.95 -9.52
CA ARG A 135 -12.03 10.76 -9.85
C ARG A 135 -11.89 11.56 -11.15
N HIS A 136 -10.66 11.85 -11.57
CA HIS A 136 -10.37 12.64 -12.76
C HIS A 136 -9.24 11.99 -13.57
N PRO A 137 -9.51 10.87 -14.26
CA PRO A 137 -8.46 10.09 -14.95
C PRO A 137 -7.69 10.87 -16.03
N ARG A 138 -8.30 11.93 -16.57
CA ARG A 138 -7.68 12.82 -17.59
C ARG A 138 -7.01 14.06 -16.99
N GLY A 139 -7.14 14.28 -15.68
CA GLY A 139 -6.81 15.54 -15.00
C GLY A 139 -5.59 15.52 -14.10
N GLY A 140 -4.75 14.49 -14.16
CA GLY A 140 -3.53 14.47 -13.35
C GLY A 140 -3.58 13.51 -12.17
N GLY A 141 -2.75 13.75 -11.18
CA GLY A 141 -2.58 12.97 -9.95
C GLY A 141 -1.89 13.82 -8.90
N THR A 142 -1.48 13.20 -7.83
CA THR A 142 -0.69 13.85 -6.78
C THR A 142 0.65 13.14 -6.61
N VAL A 143 1.61 13.82 -6.02
CA VAL A 143 2.89 13.23 -5.61
C VAL A 143 2.61 12.20 -4.51
N GLY A 144 3.15 11.01 -4.67
CA GLY A 144 3.05 9.95 -3.66
C GLY A 144 4.04 10.13 -2.51
N LEU A 145 4.17 9.08 -1.70
CA LEU A 145 5.06 9.07 -0.53
C LEU A 145 6.49 8.66 -0.88
N GLY A 146 6.76 8.18 -2.10
CA GLY A 146 8.09 7.98 -2.65
C GLY A 146 8.92 6.84 -2.04
N VAL A 147 8.29 5.86 -1.40
CA VAL A 147 9.01 4.69 -0.83
C VAL A 147 9.55 3.78 -1.92
N VAL A 148 8.76 3.59 -2.97
CA VAL A 148 9.12 2.81 -4.17
C VAL A 148 8.95 3.69 -5.42
N PRO A 149 9.81 4.70 -5.60
CA PRO A 149 9.63 5.74 -6.61
C PRO A 149 9.72 5.19 -8.04
N GLN A 150 10.43 4.10 -8.23
CA GLN A 150 10.61 3.41 -9.51
C GLN A 150 9.40 2.57 -9.93
N LEU A 151 8.40 2.42 -9.06
CA LEU A 151 7.19 1.63 -9.33
C LEU A 151 5.95 2.51 -9.39
N ARG A 152 4.98 2.07 -10.19
CA ARG A 152 3.57 2.48 -10.12
C ARG A 152 2.70 1.24 -9.99
N VAL A 153 1.66 1.33 -9.18
CA VAL A 153 0.82 0.19 -8.84
C VAL A 153 -0.63 0.47 -9.24
N ILE A 154 -1.20 -0.47 -9.98
CA ILE A 154 -2.63 -0.59 -10.23
C ILE A 154 -3.13 -1.75 -9.37
N PRO A 155 -3.81 -1.49 -8.27
CA PRO A 155 -4.42 -2.54 -7.46
C PRO A 155 -5.68 -3.10 -8.12
N HIS A 156 -6.22 -4.22 -7.61
CA HIS A 156 -7.43 -4.88 -8.13
C HIS A 156 -7.36 -5.14 -9.64
N TYR A 157 -6.19 -5.51 -10.13
CA TYR A 157 -5.95 -5.54 -11.58
C TYR A 157 -6.83 -6.57 -12.27
N ASP A 158 -7.02 -7.75 -11.71
CA ASP A 158 -7.91 -8.81 -12.18
C ASP A 158 -9.39 -8.38 -12.22
N ALA A 159 -9.83 -7.60 -11.23
CA ALA A 159 -11.22 -7.17 -11.14
C ALA A 159 -11.56 -6.04 -12.12
N PHE A 160 -10.66 -5.08 -12.32
CA PHE A 160 -10.96 -3.86 -13.07
C PHE A 160 -10.33 -3.78 -14.45
N LEU A 161 -9.09 -4.22 -14.62
CA LEU A 161 -8.30 -3.90 -15.80
C LEU A 161 -7.86 -5.09 -16.65
N ALA A 162 -7.90 -6.31 -16.11
CA ALA A 162 -7.53 -7.50 -16.88
C ALA A 162 -8.39 -7.70 -18.14
N ARG A 163 -9.62 -7.17 -18.12
CA ARG A 163 -10.58 -7.23 -19.24
C ARG A 163 -10.53 -6.02 -20.16
N MET A 164 -9.74 -4.98 -19.83
CA MET A 164 -9.63 -3.80 -20.68
C MET A 164 -8.60 -4.01 -21.80
N PRO A 165 -8.85 -3.49 -23.00
CA PRO A 165 -7.84 -3.48 -24.07
C PRO A 165 -6.56 -2.78 -23.60
N GLU A 166 -5.39 -3.27 -24.05
CA GLU A 166 -4.08 -2.69 -23.69
C GLU A 166 -3.96 -1.19 -23.95
N VAL A 167 -4.65 -0.72 -25.00
CA VAL A 167 -4.70 0.70 -25.35
C VAL A 167 -5.32 1.55 -24.22
N ALA A 168 -6.33 1.02 -23.50
CA ALA A 168 -6.99 1.78 -22.43
C ALA A 168 -6.10 1.93 -21.20
N THR A 169 -5.26 0.95 -20.88
CA THR A 169 -4.31 1.04 -19.75
C THR A 169 -3.20 2.08 -20.01
N ARG A 170 -2.81 2.29 -21.26
CA ARG A 170 -1.83 3.33 -21.64
C ARG A 170 -2.34 4.76 -21.42
N PHE A 171 -3.64 5.00 -21.55
CA PHE A 171 -4.24 6.33 -21.35
C PHE A 171 -4.45 6.67 -19.87
N LEU A 172 -4.46 5.68 -18.98
CA LEU A 172 -4.71 5.90 -17.54
C LEU A 172 -3.47 6.37 -16.80
N LEU A 173 -2.28 6.22 -17.37
CA LEU A 173 -1.03 6.49 -16.67
C LEU A 173 -0.07 7.27 -17.56
N PRO A 174 0.45 8.41 -17.09
CA PRO A 174 1.51 9.11 -17.81
C PRO A 174 2.71 8.17 -17.99
N HIS A 175 3.26 8.15 -19.20
CA HIS A 175 4.50 7.45 -19.50
C HIS A 175 5.67 8.30 -18.97
N ASP A 176 6.24 7.90 -17.83
CA ASP A 176 7.55 8.37 -17.43
C ASP A 176 8.58 7.30 -17.80
N ASP A 177 9.57 7.68 -18.57
CA ASP A 177 10.70 6.82 -18.88
C ASP A 177 11.40 6.41 -17.58
N GLY A 178 11.56 5.10 -17.37
CA GLY A 178 12.24 4.53 -16.19
C GLY A 178 11.33 4.07 -15.04
N VAL A 179 10.01 4.26 -15.12
CA VAL A 179 9.07 3.75 -14.10
C VAL A 179 8.43 2.44 -14.57
N THR A 180 8.46 1.42 -13.72
CA THR A 180 7.79 0.14 -13.97
C THR A 180 6.34 0.20 -13.50
N LEU A 181 5.40 0.01 -14.42
CA LEU A 181 3.98 -0.08 -14.12
C LEU A 181 3.60 -1.53 -13.81
N LEU A 182 3.00 -1.74 -12.65
CA LEU A 182 2.56 -3.04 -12.16
C LEU A 182 1.05 -3.09 -11.96
N GLY A 183 0.41 -4.13 -12.48
CA GLY A 183 -0.91 -4.57 -12.06
C GLY A 183 -0.75 -5.58 -10.92
N VAL A 184 -1.47 -5.42 -9.82
CA VAL A 184 -1.46 -6.37 -8.71
C VAL A 184 -2.87 -6.87 -8.50
N ASP A 185 -3.04 -8.18 -8.68
CA ASP A 185 -4.35 -8.83 -8.53
C ASP A 185 -4.82 -8.82 -7.07
N GLU A 186 -6.11 -9.07 -6.86
CA GLU A 186 -6.68 -9.24 -5.53
C GLU A 186 -6.03 -10.42 -4.79
N GLU A 187 -6.00 -10.37 -3.46
CA GLU A 187 -5.39 -11.41 -2.60
C GLU A 187 -3.92 -11.73 -2.97
N THR A 188 -3.21 -10.74 -3.51
CA THR A 188 -1.81 -10.88 -3.97
C THR A 188 -0.96 -9.72 -3.46
N ALA A 189 0.28 -10.03 -3.10
CA ALA A 189 1.27 -9.06 -2.67
C ALA A 189 2.57 -9.21 -3.46
N LEU A 190 3.22 -8.08 -3.72
CA LEU A 190 4.62 -8.03 -4.12
C LEU A 190 5.42 -7.64 -2.88
N VAL A 191 6.26 -8.55 -2.39
CA VAL A 191 7.02 -8.40 -1.15
C VAL A 191 8.51 -8.40 -1.47
N GLY A 192 9.23 -7.43 -0.95
CA GLY A 192 10.67 -7.35 -1.19
C GLY A 192 11.28 -6.07 -0.66
N GLY A 193 12.47 -5.80 -1.10
CA GLY A 193 13.24 -4.58 -0.82
C GLY A 193 14.04 -4.23 -2.08
N SER A 194 14.86 -3.21 -2.07
CA SER A 194 15.67 -2.69 -3.16
C SER A 194 15.37 -3.22 -4.59
N THR A 195 15.86 -4.40 -4.96
CA THR A 195 15.78 -4.91 -6.35
C THR A 195 15.09 -6.27 -6.49
N ILE A 196 15.06 -7.09 -5.44
CA ILE A 196 14.48 -8.44 -5.49
C ILE A 196 13.12 -8.45 -4.80
N TRP A 197 12.14 -8.99 -5.50
CA TRP A 197 10.76 -9.05 -5.06
C TRP A 197 10.17 -10.44 -5.28
N THR A 198 9.29 -10.86 -4.38
CA THR A 198 8.57 -12.13 -4.47
C THR A 198 7.07 -11.86 -4.56
N VAL A 199 6.40 -12.53 -5.47
CA VAL A 199 4.94 -12.53 -5.57
C VAL A 199 4.39 -13.53 -4.58
N LEU A 200 3.57 -13.07 -3.64
CA LEU A 200 2.93 -13.90 -2.62
C LEU A 200 1.40 -13.75 -2.68
N GLY A 201 0.68 -14.74 -2.18
CA GLY A 201 -0.78 -14.76 -2.18
C GLY A 201 -1.35 -15.75 -3.17
N ARG A 202 -2.47 -15.42 -3.80
CA ARG A 202 -3.22 -16.40 -4.63
C ARG A 202 -3.07 -16.23 -6.13
N GLN A 203 -2.86 -15.01 -6.59
CA GLN A 203 -2.94 -14.68 -8.00
C GLN A 203 -1.60 -14.16 -8.52
N SER A 204 -1.60 -13.12 -9.33
CA SER A 204 -0.41 -12.69 -10.05
C SER A 204 -0.12 -11.19 -9.85
N VAL A 205 1.12 -10.84 -10.12
CA VAL A 205 1.53 -9.48 -10.43
C VAL A 205 1.82 -9.41 -11.94
N TRP A 206 1.48 -8.29 -12.55
CA TRP A 206 1.60 -8.06 -13.98
C TRP A 206 2.51 -6.88 -14.24
N ARG A 207 3.52 -7.04 -15.07
CA ARG A 207 4.29 -5.92 -15.63
C ARG A 207 3.55 -5.39 -16.84
N LEU A 208 3.20 -4.10 -16.82
CA LEU A 208 2.38 -3.45 -17.83
C LEU A 208 3.17 -2.43 -18.66
N SER A 209 4.38 -2.07 -18.21
CA SER A 209 5.32 -1.23 -18.95
C SER A 209 6.08 -2.07 -19.96
N GLY A 210 5.76 -1.90 -21.23
CA GLY A 210 6.38 -2.66 -22.30
C GLY A 210 5.41 -2.97 -23.45
N PRO A 211 5.87 -3.65 -24.50
CA PRO A 211 5.03 -4.00 -25.65
C PRO A 211 4.01 -5.11 -25.32
N THR A 212 4.33 -5.96 -24.35
CA THR A 212 3.50 -7.09 -23.93
C THR A 212 3.32 -7.09 -22.41
N ARG A 213 2.17 -7.59 -21.97
CA ARG A 213 1.94 -7.84 -20.54
C ARG A 213 2.75 -9.08 -20.13
N GLU A 214 3.51 -8.94 -19.05
CA GLU A 214 4.25 -10.05 -18.44
C GLU A 214 3.57 -10.43 -17.14
N GLN A 215 3.20 -11.70 -16.98
CA GLN A 215 2.54 -12.23 -15.80
C GLN A 215 3.54 -12.94 -14.89
N TRP A 216 3.52 -12.60 -13.62
CA TRP A 216 4.30 -13.25 -12.57
C TRP A 216 3.37 -13.90 -11.57
N PRO A 217 3.21 -15.23 -11.58
CA PRO A 217 2.32 -15.93 -10.67
C PRO A 217 2.87 -15.94 -9.23
N ALA A 218 2.02 -16.30 -8.28
CA ALA A 218 2.43 -16.51 -6.89
C ALA A 218 3.63 -17.47 -6.82
N GLY A 219 4.63 -17.13 -6.02
CA GLY A 219 5.91 -17.82 -5.91
C GLY A 219 7.00 -17.29 -6.85
N ALA A 220 6.66 -16.46 -7.84
CA ALA A 220 7.66 -15.88 -8.73
C ALA A 220 8.58 -14.93 -7.96
N VAL A 221 9.88 -15.00 -8.25
CA VAL A 221 10.90 -14.04 -7.79
C VAL A 221 11.32 -13.20 -8.98
N VAL A 222 11.21 -11.89 -8.83
CA VAL A 222 11.46 -10.94 -9.92
C VAL A 222 12.46 -9.88 -9.51
N SER A 223 13.23 -9.40 -10.47
CA SER A 223 14.11 -8.24 -10.29
C SER A 223 13.44 -7.00 -10.87
N LEU A 224 13.30 -5.99 -10.04
CA LEU A 224 12.78 -4.67 -10.41
C LEU A 224 13.84 -3.60 -10.14
N PRO A 225 13.84 -2.50 -10.90
CA PRO A 225 14.84 -1.44 -10.74
C PRO A 225 14.77 -0.79 -9.36
#